data_0d9c9e3ec099e74913996520ea7f46f2
#
_entry.id   0d9c9e3ec099e74913996520ea7f46f2
#
_cell.length_a   1.000
_cell.length_b   1.000
_cell.length_c   1.000
_cell.angle_alpha   90.00
_cell.angle_beta   90.00
_cell.angle_gamma   90.00
#
_symmetry.space_group_name_H-M   'P 1'
#
loop_
_entity.id
_entity.type
_entity.pdbx_description
1 polymer ?
#
loop_
_entity_poly.entity_id
_entity_poly.type
_entity_poly.pdbx_seq_one_letter_code
_entity_poly.pdbx_strand_id
1 'polypeptide(L)'
;MEASSSRHSSGCKYSFRTISGILARSIPSDEADLAAQSISPISIVVCNLYPFTQTIAKPNCTLPEAVEEIDIGGVTLLRAAAKNHARVSILSDPADYSSFLDAWKNGEGDVGQGLRSKLALKAFEQTAKYDEAISGYFREQYASTDLSPEKQVASVQRMPLRYGANPHQKPAQAFVEQGELPFKGEPSCH
;
A
#
# COMPACT_ATOMS: atom_id res chain seq x y z
N MET A 1 39.99 5.21 -20.54
CA MET A 1 39.40 5.95 -19.41
C MET A 1 37.95 5.64 -19.36
N GLU A 2 37.60 4.58 -18.64
CA GLU A 2 36.21 4.14 -18.48
C GLU A 2 35.57 4.94 -17.35
N ALA A 3 34.53 5.70 -17.69
CA ALA A 3 33.70 6.36 -16.70
C ALA A 3 32.74 5.32 -16.12
N SER A 4 33.10 4.76 -14.96
CA SER A 4 32.22 3.95 -14.13
C SER A 4 31.03 4.81 -13.67
N SER A 5 29.90 4.66 -14.35
CA SER A 5 28.62 5.17 -13.89
C SER A 5 28.16 4.32 -12.71
N SER A 6 28.52 4.74 -11.50
CA SER A 6 27.91 4.18 -10.29
C SER A 6 26.45 4.65 -10.21
N ARG A 7 25.53 3.83 -10.74
CA ARG A 7 24.12 3.97 -10.41
C ARG A 7 23.98 3.72 -8.92
N HIS A 8 23.80 4.78 -8.17
CA HIS A 8 23.38 4.68 -6.78
C HIS A 8 22.00 4.03 -6.80
N SER A 9 21.93 2.81 -6.28
CA SER A 9 20.66 2.23 -5.88
C SER A 9 20.03 3.20 -4.89
N SER A 10 18.98 3.89 -5.30
CA SER A 10 18.17 4.75 -4.43
C SER A 10 17.38 3.86 -3.48
N GLY A 11 18.10 3.15 -2.60
CA GLY A 11 17.49 2.42 -1.50
C GLY A 11 16.56 3.36 -0.75
N CYS A 12 15.38 2.89 -0.45
CA CYS A 12 14.30 3.61 0.21
C CYS A 12 14.84 4.47 1.36
N LYS A 13 15.02 5.77 1.11
CA LYS A 13 15.59 6.73 2.07
C LYS A 13 14.57 7.23 3.10
N TYR A 14 13.40 6.60 3.17
CA TYR A 14 12.40 6.96 4.16
C TYR A 14 12.83 6.43 5.51
N SER A 15 13.48 7.32 6.28
CA SER A 15 13.95 6.97 7.60
C SER A 15 12.77 6.69 8.54
N PHE A 16 12.99 5.88 9.56
CA PHE A 16 12.09 5.70 10.69
C PHE A 16 11.53 7.04 11.20
N ARG A 17 12.35 8.10 11.22
CA ARG A 17 11.96 9.45 11.64
C ARG A 17 10.81 10.03 10.80
N THR A 18 10.86 9.87 9.48
CA THR A 18 9.80 10.38 8.57
C THR A 18 8.48 9.68 8.83
N ILE A 19 8.48 8.35 8.86
CA ILE A 19 7.27 7.56 9.09
C ILE A 19 6.69 7.82 10.49
N SER A 20 7.53 7.92 11.52
CA SER A 20 7.09 8.27 12.88
C SER A 20 6.46 9.67 12.92
N GLY A 21 7.08 10.67 12.27
CA GLY A 21 6.54 12.03 12.18
C GLY A 21 5.18 12.10 11.48
N ILE A 22 4.92 11.20 10.52
CA ILE A 22 3.63 11.08 9.83
C ILE A 22 2.60 10.35 10.71
N LEU A 23 2.97 9.21 11.31
CA LEU A 23 2.02 8.32 12.00
C LEU A 23 1.66 8.75 13.41
N ALA A 24 2.48 9.57 14.09
CA ALA A 24 2.22 10.02 15.43
C ALA A 24 0.85 10.74 15.51
N ARG A 25 0.07 10.40 16.51
CA ARG A 25 -1.24 11.00 16.80
C ARG A 25 -1.04 12.25 17.67
N SER A 26 -2.03 13.14 17.71
CA SER A 26 -2.04 14.29 18.64
C SER A 26 -2.49 13.83 20.03
N ILE A 27 -1.68 13.00 20.69
CA ILE A 27 -1.88 12.53 22.06
C ILE A 27 -0.55 12.64 22.83
N PRO A 28 -0.61 12.89 24.15
CA PRO A 28 0.58 13.18 24.97
C PRO A 28 1.69 12.10 24.87
N SER A 29 1.32 10.82 24.79
CA SER A 29 2.30 9.73 24.67
C SER A 29 3.09 9.81 23.37
N ASP A 30 2.41 9.99 22.23
CA ASP A 30 3.05 10.02 20.91
C ASP A 30 3.91 11.31 20.77
N GLU A 31 3.45 12.42 21.33
CA GLU A 31 4.19 13.69 21.35
C GLU A 31 5.48 13.58 22.20
N ALA A 32 5.40 12.91 23.36
CA ALA A 32 6.55 12.65 24.21
C ALA A 32 7.57 11.74 23.50
N ASP A 33 7.12 10.71 22.80
CA ASP A 33 7.97 9.80 22.04
C ASP A 33 8.70 10.52 20.89
N LEU A 34 7.99 11.38 20.14
CA LEU A 34 8.59 12.20 19.09
C LEU A 34 9.66 13.15 19.67
N ALA A 35 9.34 13.84 20.77
CA ALA A 35 10.26 14.76 21.44
C ALA A 35 11.50 14.03 21.94
N ALA A 36 11.37 12.85 22.57
CA ALA A 36 12.47 12.03 23.04
C ALA A 36 13.45 11.64 21.92
N GLN A 37 12.93 11.46 20.69
CA GLN A 37 13.70 11.09 19.50
C GLN A 37 14.11 12.32 18.65
N SER A 38 13.79 13.55 19.08
CA SER A 38 13.98 14.78 18.31
C SER A 38 13.37 14.68 16.91
N ILE A 39 12.14 14.14 16.81
CA ILE A 39 11.40 14.02 15.56
C ILE A 39 10.30 15.09 15.54
N SER A 40 10.24 15.87 14.46
CA SER A 40 9.17 16.83 14.25
C SER A 40 7.94 16.14 13.61
N PRO A 41 6.71 16.47 14.03
CA PRO A 41 5.52 15.98 13.39
C PRO A 41 5.41 16.52 11.95
N ILE A 42 4.95 15.66 11.02
CA ILE A 42 4.73 16.00 9.62
C ILE A 42 3.24 16.15 9.38
N SER A 43 2.78 17.33 8.99
CA SER A 43 1.36 17.64 8.80
C SER A 43 0.89 17.57 7.35
N ILE A 44 1.80 17.64 6.39
CA ILE A 44 1.49 17.59 4.96
C ILE A 44 2.46 16.63 4.29
N VAL A 45 1.93 15.73 3.48
CA VAL A 45 2.69 14.82 2.62
C VAL A 45 2.24 15.05 1.18
N VAL A 46 3.19 15.29 0.29
CA VAL A 46 2.96 15.40 -1.16
C VAL A 46 3.79 14.30 -1.81
N CYS A 47 3.14 13.36 -2.46
CA CYS A 47 3.81 12.23 -3.06
C CYS A 47 3.05 11.72 -4.28
N ASN A 48 3.69 11.76 -5.45
CA ASN A 48 3.21 11.13 -6.67
C ASN A 48 3.98 9.83 -6.88
N LEU A 49 3.27 8.74 -7.16
CA LEU A 49 3.87 7.44 -7.43
C LEU A 49 4.61 7.42 -8.76
N TYR A 50 5.59 6.54 -8.89
CA TYR A 50 6.23 6.26 -10.17
C TYR A 50 5.21 5.81 -11.21
N PRO A 51 5.39 6.20 -12.50
CA PRO A 51 4.41 5.98 -13.54
C PRO A 51 4.44 4.55 -14.10
N PHE A 52 4.25 3.53 -13.25
CA PHE A 52 4.33 2.11 -13.59
C PHE A 52 3.50 1.76 -14.83
N THR A 53 2.24 2.20 -14.90
CA THR A 53 1.35 1.92 -16.04
C THR A 53 1.86 2.51 -17.34
N GLN A 54 2.51 3.67 -17.31
CA GLN A 54 3.10 4.28 -18.49
C GLN A 54 4.37 3.53 -18.93
N THR A 55 5.12 2.98 -17.98
CA THR A 55 6.32 2.22 -18.27
C THR A 55 5.98 0.88 -18.91
N ILE A 56 5.03 0.12 -18.37
CA ILE A 56 4.60 -1.16 -18.96
C ILE A 56 3.87 -1.01 -20.29
N ALA A 57 3.34 0.17 -20.61
CA ALA A 57 2.73 0.45 -21.91
C ALA A 57 3.74 0.67 -23.05
N LYS A 58 5.03 0.81 -22.75
CA LYS A 58 6.07 0.96 -23.77
C LYS A 58 6.25 -0.36 -24.56
N PRO A 59 6.35 -0.31 -25.90
CA PRO A 59 6.39 -1.55 -26.73
C PRO A 59 7.51 -2.53 -26.41
N ASN A 60 8.61 -2.05 -25.85
CA ASN A 60 9.82 -2.84 -25.55
C ASN A 60 10.14 -2.87 -24.06
N CYS A 61 9.15 -2.67 -23.18
CA CYS A 61 9.37 -2.74 -21.75
C CYS A 61 9.70 -4.18 -21.35
N THR A 62 10.84 -4.35 -20.72
CA THR A 62 11.26 -5.64 -20.17
C THR A 62 10.75 -5.82 -18.75
N LEU A 63 10.63 -7.08 -18.30
CA LEU A 63 10.23 -7.38 -16.92
C LEU A 63 11.12 -6.70 -15.86
N PRO A 64 12.46 -6.71 -15.99
CA PRO A 64 13.32 -5.99 -15.04
C PRO A 64 13.07 -4.48 -14.99
N GLU A 65 12.80 -3.84 -16.14
CA GLU A 65 12.45 -2.41 -16.18
C GLU A 65 11.12 -2.13 -15.52
N ALA A 66 10.11 -2.98 -15.73
CA ALA A 66 8.84 -2.86 -15.05
C ALA A 66 8.98 -3.02 -13.52
N VAL A 67 9.78 -3.99 -13.07
CA VAL A 67 10.03 -4.23 -11.64
C VAL A 67 10.72 -3.04 -10.97
N GLU A 68 11.69 -2.40 -11.64
CA GLU A 68 12.40 -1.22 -11.10
C GLU A 68 11.48 -0.02 -10.90
N GLU A 69 10.40 0.08 -11.68
CA GLU A 69 9.40 1.15 -11.57
C GLU A 69 8.31 0.89 -10.50
N ILE A 70 8.44 -0.17 -9.73
CA ILE A 70 7.53 -0.42 -8.60
C ILE A 70 7.95 0.44 -7.42
N ASP A 71 7.11 1.44 -7.12
CA ASP A 71 7.35 2.38 -6.03
C ASP A 71 7.01 1.76 -4.67
N ILE A 72 8.02 1.52 -3.86
CA ILE A 72 7.86 1.01 -2.49
C ILE A 72 7.64 2.18 -1.51
N GLY A 73 8.44 3.21 -1.64
CA GLY A 73 8.47 4.33 -0.69
C GLY A 73 7.26 5.24 -0.80
N GLY A 74 6.87 5.60 -2.01
CA GLY A 74 5.71 6.45 -2.27
C GLY A 74 4.42 5.83 -1.74
N VAL A 75 4.18 4.56 -2.01
CA VAL A 75 3.02 3.80 -1.48
C VAL A 75 3.03 3.80 0.05
N THR A 76 4.18 3.62 0.67
CA THR A 76 4.32 3.66 2.13
C THR A 76 3.93 5.04 2.69
N LEU A 77 4.40 6.12 2.07
CA LEU A 77 4.07 7.50 2.48
C LEU A 77 2.58 7.80 2.31
N LEU A 78 2.00 7.44 1.15
CA LEU A 78 0.58 7.63 0.88
C LEU A 78 -0.28 6.95 1.94
N ARG A 79 -0.02 5.68 2.23
CA ARG A 79 -0.79 4.89 3.19
C ARG A 79 -0.61 5.39 4.62
N ALA A 80 0.62 5.77 5.02
CA ALA A 80 0.89 6.30 6.36
C ALA A 80 0.13 7.62 6.60
N ALA A 81 0.21 8.56 5.64
CA ALA A 81 -0.46 9.84 5.73
C ALA A 81 -1.98 9.71 5.68
N ALA A 82 -2.51 8.90 4.76
CA ALA A 82 -3.94 8.64 4.64
C ALA A 82 -4.51 7.97 5.90
N LYS A 83 -3.78 7.04 6.53
CA LYS A 83 -4.17 6.43 7.80
C LYS A 83 -4.32 7.48 8.91
N ASN A 84 -3.44 8.47 8.95
CA ASN A 84 -3.45 9.53 9.98
C ASN A 84 -4.11 10.83 9.49
N HIS A 85 -5.13 10.74 8.62
CA HIS A 85 -5.83 11.90 8.03
C HIS A 85 -6.55 12.78 9.06
N ALA A 86 -6.70 12.34 10.29
CA ALA A 86 -7.17 13.19 11.38
C ALA A 86 -6.24 14.42 11.58
N ARG A 87 -4.95 14.26 11.32
CA ARG A 87 -3.91 15.29 11.50
C ARG A 87 -3.16 15.62 10.21
N VAL A 88 -2.96 14.65 9.32
CA VAL A 88 -2.09 14.76 8.16
C VAL A 88 -2.90 14.95 6.87
N SER A 89 -2.49 15.92 6.07
CA SER A 89 -3.00 16.09 4.70
C SER A 89 -2.11 15.33 3.73
N ILE A 90 -2.70 14.53 2.84
CA ILE A 90 -2.00 13.78 1.80
C ILE A 90 -2.42 14.26 0.41
N LEU A 91 -1.46 14.70 -0.39
CA LEU A 91 -1.68 15.04 -1.78
C LEU A 91 -0.97 14.01 -2.67
N SER A 92 -1.75 13.22 -3.39
CA SER A 92 -1.27 12.16 -4.25
C SER A 92 -1.44 12.45 -5.74
N ASP A 93 -2.06 13.59 -6.07
CA ASP A 93 -2.37 14.01 -7.43
C ASP A 93 -2.11 15.51 -7.58
N PRO A 94 -1.31 15.95 -8.59
CA PRO A 94 -1.09 17.37 -8.85
C PRO A 94 -2.37 18.18 -9.10
N ALA A 95 -3.45 17.54 -9.58
CA ALA A 95 -4.73 18.20 -9.80
C ALA A 95 -5.36 18.78 -8.52
N ASP A 96 -4.96 18.25 -7.34
CA ASP A 96 -5.49 18.71 -6.06
C ASP A 96 -4.69 19.88 -5.45
N TYR A 97 -3.53 20.24 -6.01
CA TYR A 97 -2.64 21.23 -5.39
C TYR A 97 -3.24 22.61 -5.29
N SER A 98 -3.92 23.09 -6.34
CA SER A 98 -4.52 24.42 -6.33
C SER A 98 -5.63 24.52 -5.28
N SER A 99 -6.56 23.56 -5.29
CA SER A 99 -7.69 23.55 -4.34
C SER A 99 -7.22 23.38 -2.89
N PHE A 100 -6.17 22.60 -2.68
CA PHE A 100 -5.54 22.47 -1.36
C PHE A 100 -4.93 23.80 -0.89
N LEU A 101 -4.17 24.49 -1.75
CA LEU A 101 -3.55 25.78 -1.43
C LEU A 101 -4.58 26.86 -1.14
N ASP A 102 -5.70 26.87 -1.87
CA ASP A 102 -6.78 27.81 -1.62
C ASP A 102 -7.44 27.52 -0.25
N ALA A 103 -7.72 26.26 0.06
CA ALA A 103 -8.26 25.86 1.37
C ALA A 103 -7.28 26.20 2.50
N TRP A 104 -5.99 25.95 2.31
CA TRP A 104 -4.95 26.26 3.28
C TRP A 104 -4.87 27.76 3.61
N LYS A 105 -4.90 28.61 2.58
CA LYS A 105 -4.88 30.07 2.74
C LYS A 105 -6.14 30.60 3.43
N ASN A 106 -7.31 30.10 3.03
CA ASN A 106 -8.59 30.53 3.58
C ASN A 106 -8.81 30.00 5.02
N GLY A 107 -8.17 28.89 5.37
CA GLY A 107 -8.27 28.27 6.70
C GLY A 107 -7.12 28.62 7.64
N GLU A 108 -6.36 29.69 7.35
CA GLU A 108 -5.23 30.15 8.19
C GLU A 108 -4.22 29.04 8.54
N GLY A 109 -3.97 28.14 7.57
CA GLY A 109 -3.02 27.02 7.77
C GLY A 109 -3.69 25.70 8.18
N ASP A 110 -5.01 25.61 8.14
CA ASP A 110 -5.75 24.34 8.22
C ASP A 110 -6.70 24.20 7.01
N VAL A 111 -6.77 23.01 6.46
CA VAL A 111 -7.66 22.70 5.34
C VAL A 111 -8.98 22.07 5.77
N GLY A 112 -9.16 21.86 7.06
CA GLY A 112 -10.33 21.22 7.67
C GLY A 112 -10.38 19.69 7.46
N GLN A 113 -11.04 19.02 8.39
CA GLN A 113 -11.15 17.55 8.41
C GLN A 113 -11.83 16.99 7.15
N GLY A 114 -12.82 17.69 6.61
CA GLY A 114 -13.55 17.23 5.42
C GLY A 114 -12.65 17.08 4.18
N LEU A 115 -11.75 18.02 3.95
CA LEU A 115 -10.79 17.94 2.84
C LEU A 115 -9.72 16.88 3.12
N ARG A 116 -9.18 16.79 4.34
CA ARG A 116 -8.23 15.73 4.72
C ARG A 116 -8.81 14.33 4.46
N SER A 117 -10.06 14.11 4.86
CA SER A 117 -10.73 12.81 4.63
C SER A 117 -10.91 12.47 3.15
N LYS A 118 -11.27 13.45 2.31
CA LYS A 118 -11.39 13.25 0.85
C LYS A 118 -10.06 12.91 0.22
N LEU A 119 -9.00 13.63 0.58
CA LEU A 119 -7.65 13.38 0.08
C LEU A 119 -7.12 12.00 0.53
N ALA A 120 -7.41 11.58 1.75
CA ALA A 120 -7.06 10.26 2.26
C ALA A 120 -7.77 9.14 1.50
N LEU A 121 -9.07 9.28 1.21
CA LEU A 121 -9.81 8.34 0.38
C LEU A 121 -9.16 8.22 -1.00
N LYS A 122 -8.90 9.36 -1.65
CA LYS A 122 -8.26 9.39 -2.97
C LYS A 122 -6.89 8.69 -2.97
N ALA A 123 -6.08 8.90 -1.93
CA ALA A 123 -4.78 8.24 -1.79
C ALA A 123 -4.91 6.71 -1.66
N PHE A 124 -5.89 6.20 -0.90
CA PHE A 124 -6.16 4.76 -0.83
C PHE A 124 -6.67 4.18 -2.16
N GLU A 125 -7.57 4.89 -2.85
CA GLU A 125 -8.04 4.47 -4.18
C GLU A 125 -6.88 4.42 -5.19
N GLN A 126 -5.96 5.37 -5.12
CA GLN A 126 -4.78 5.41 -5.99
C GLN A 126 -3.82 4.26 -5.70
N THR A 127 -3.55 3.96 -4.42
CA THR A 127 -2.70 2.81 -4.08
C THR A 127 -3.34 1.48 -4.49
N ALA A 128 -4.66 1.33 -4.35
CA ALA A 128 -5.37 0.14 -4.80
C ALA A 128 -5.27 -0.07 -6.32
N LYS A 129 -5.49 0.99 -7.11
CA LYS A 129 -5.33 0.94 -8.57
C LYS A 129 -3.88 0.66 -8.99
N TYR A 130 -2.92 1.19 -8.24
CA TYR A 130 -1.50 0.96 -8.49
C TYR A 130 -1.14 -0.51 -8.29
N ASP A 131 -1.55 -1.12 -7.17
CA ASP A 131 -1.33 -2.53 -6.88
C ASP A 131 -2.08 -3.45 -7.84
N GLU A 132 -3.29 -3.06 -8.29
CA GLU A 132 -4.05 -3.77 -9.30
C GLU A 132 -3.30 -3.81 -10.65
N ALA A 133 -2.72 -2.68 -11.08
CA ALA A 133 -1.93 -2.62 -12.29
C ALA A 133 -0.68 -3.51 -12.22
N ILE A 134 0.03 -3.51 -11.09
CA ILE A 134 1.20 -4.36 -10.86
C ILE A 134 0.81 -5.83 -10.89
N SER A 135 -0.23 -6.20 -10.14
CA SER A 135 -0.68 -7.59 -10.07
C SER A 135 -1.23 -8.10 -11.40
N GLY A 136 -1.91 -7.22 -12.16
CA GLY A 136 -2.36 -7.51 -13.52
C GLY A 136 -1.20 -7.81 -14.46
N TYR A 137 -0.20 -6.94 -14.49
CA TYR A 137 1.00 -7.14 -15.29
C TYR A 137 1.74 -8.44 -14.92
N PHE A 138 1.96 -8.71 -13.65
CA PHE A 138 2.61 -9.94 -13.23
C PHE A 138 1.80 -11.18 -13.57
N ARG A 139 0.49 -11.12 -13.48
CA ARG A 139 -0.39 -12.22 -13.87
C ARG A 139 -0.22 -12.56 -15.36
N GLU A 140 -0.11 -11.56 -16.23
CA GLU A 140 0.16 -11.76 -17.65
C GLU A 140 1.56 -12.32 -17.89
N GLN A 141 2.58 -11.81 -17.22
CA GLN A 141 3.96 -12.27 -17.36
C GLN A 141 4.15 -13.73 -16.92
N TYR A 142 3.43 -14.16 -15.89
CA TYR A 142 3.55 -15.49 -15.30
C TYR A 142 2.44 -16.46 -15.70
N ALA A 143 1.49 -16.07 -16.55
CA ALA A 143 0.39 -16.93 -17.00
C ALA A 143 0.85 -18.18 -17.77
N SER A 144 2.05 -18.13 -18.37
CA SER A 144 2.68 -19.28 -19.05
C SER A 144 3.40 -20.23 -18.09
N THR A 145 3.66 -19.81 -16.87
CA THR A 145 4.17 -20.66 -15.79
C THR A 145 2.96 -21.22 -15.05
N ASP A 146 2.91 -22.50 -14.76
CA ASP A 146 1.77 -23.26 -14.15
C ASP A 146 1.25 -22.73 -12.78
N LEU A 147 1.39 -21.44 -12.55
CA LEU A 147 0.99 -20.71 -11.36
C LEU A 147 -0.40 -20.04 -11.49
N SER A 148 -1.20 -20.41 -12.51
CA SER A 148 -2.55 -19.84 -12.58
C SER A 148 -3.39 -20.37 -11.42
N PRO A 149 -3.88 -19.51 -10.50
CA PRO A 149 -4.71 -19.94 -9.37
C PRO A 149 -5.97 -20.70 -9.80
N GLU A 150 -6.41 -20.46 -11.04
CA GLU A 150 -7.63 -21.08 -11.59
C GLU A 150 -7.50 -22.57 -11.88
N LYS A 151 -6.30 -23.04 -12.24
CA LYS A 151 -6.08 -24.50 -12.41
C LYS A 151 -5.99 -25.24 -11.08
N GLN A 152 -5.55 -24.56 -10.01
CA GLN A 152 -5.51 -25.16 -8.66
C GLN A 152 -6.88 -25.23 -8.00
N VAL A 153 -7.81 -24.31 -8.32
CA VAL A 153 -9.16 -24.27 -7.71
C VAL A 153 -10.10 -25.34 -8.26
N ALA A 154 -9.86 -25.87 -9.47
CA ALA A 154 -10.74 -26.87 -10.10
C ALA A 154 -10.70 -28.25 -9.39
N SER A 155 -9.69 -28.52 -8.57
CA SER A 155 -9.53 -29.78 -7.83
C SER A 155 -9.73 -29.64 -6.31
N VAL A 156 -10.24 -28.49 -5.84
CA VAL A 156 -10.29 -28.18 -4.42
C VAL A 156 -11.72 -28.35 -3.88
N GLN A 157 -11.89 -29.20 -2.88
CA GLN A 157 -13.16 -29.34 -2.16
C GLN A 157 -13.33 -28.18 -1.17
N ARG A 158 -14.48 -27.50 -1.24
CA ARG A 158 -14.84 -26.46 -0.26
C ARG A 158 -15.41 -27.11 1.00
N MET A 159 -14.82 -26.76 2.12
CA MET A 159 -15.30 -27.18 3.44
C MET A 159 -15.78 -25.92 4.19
N PRO A 160 -17.07 -25.83 4.56
CA PRO A 160 -17.55 -24.73 5.40
C PRO A 160 -16.97 -24.87 6.80
N LEU A 161 -16.42 -23.80 7.31
CA LEU A 161 -15.92 -23.72 8.68
C LEU A 161 -16.92 -22.97 9.57
N ARG A 162 -16.95 -23.31 10.85
CA ARG A 162 -17.79 -22.63 11.83
C ARG A 162 -17.39 -21.14 11.99
N TYR A 163 -16.11 -20.86 11.88
CA TYR A 163 -15.50 -19.52 11.88
C TYR A 163 -14.10 -19.60 11.29
N GLY A 164 -13.47 -18.42 10.96
CA GLY A 164 -12.10 -18.32 10.49
C GLY A 164 -11.08 -18.35 11.64
N ALA A 165 -9.91 -17.78 11.42
CA ALA A 165 -8.85 -17.67 12.44
C ALA A 165 -9.31 -16.94 13.71
N ASN A 166 -10.31 -16.07 13.59
CA ASN A 166 -10.96 -15.41 14.71
C ASN A 166 -12.45 -15.79 14.75
N PRO A 167 -13.08 -15.97 15.94
CA PRO A 167 -14.48 -16.43 16.07
C PRO A 167 -15.52 -15.54 15.39
N HIS A 168 -15.22 -14.26 15.15
CA HIS A 168 -16.11 -13.31 14.49
C HIS A 168 -15.98 -13.29 12.96
N GLN A 169 -15.01 -14.03 12.38
CA GLN A 169 -14.84 -14.14 10.93
C GLN A 169 -15.84 -15.18 10.38
N LYS A 170 -17.01 -14.70 9.95
CA LYS A 170 -18.05 -15.51 9.31
C LYS A 170 -18.59 -14.77 8.08
N PRO A 171 -18.87 -15.48 6.96
CA PRO A 171 -18.63 -16.91 6.73
C PRO A 171 -17.15 -17.24 6.57
N ALA A 172 -16.73 -18.46 6.90
CA ALA A 172 -15.38 -18.95 6.69
C ALA A 172 -15.41 -20.30 5.94
N GLN A 173 -14.42 -20.52 5.06
CA GLN A 173 -14.30 -21.74 4.27
C GLN A 173 -12.82 -22.16 4.21
N ALA A 174 -12.58 -23.48 4.29
CA ALA A 174 -11.31 -24.07 3.94
C ALA A 174 -11.40 -24.67 2.53
N PHE A 175 -10.29 -24.65 1.81
CA PHE A 175 -10.14 -25.27 0.51
C PHE A 175 -9.13 -26.40 0.67
N VAL A 176 -9.52 -27.62 0.30
CA VAL A 176 -8.69 -28.81 0.45
C VAL A 176 -8.51 -29.43 -0.92
N GLU A 177 -7.28 -29.77 -1.29
CA GLU A 177 -7.02 -30.54 -2.50
C GLU A 177 -7.67 -31.92 -2.40
N GLN A 178 -8.15 -32.46 -3.53
CA GLN A 178 -8.69 -33.81 -3.57
C GLN A 178 -7.55 -34.80 -3.27
N GLY A 179 -7.58 -35.42 -2.09
CA GLY A 179 -6.59 -36.34 -1.59
C GLY A 179 -6.87 -36.70 -0.14
N GLU A 180 -6.00 -37.51 0.47
CA GLU A 180 -6.10 -37.80 1.90
C GLU A 180 -5.89 -36.52 2.70
N LEU A 181 -6.84 -36.20 3.58
CA LEU A 181 -6.73 -35.08 4.51
C LEU A 181 -5.46 -35.27 5.35
N PRO A 182 -4.63 -34.21 5.54
CA PRO A 182 -3.40 -34.30 6.34
C PRO A 182 -3.67 -34.59 7.83
N PHE A 183 -4.94 -34.60 8.24
CA PHE A 183 -5.38 -34.86 9.60
C PHE A 183 -6.23 -36.11 9.65
N LYS A 184 -5.71 -37.19 10.26
CA LYS A 184 -6.52 -38.36 10.63
C LYS A 184 -7.30 -38.05 11.91
N GLY A 185 -8.52 -37.58 11.75
CA GLY A 185 -9.44 -37.31 12.87
C GLY A 185 -10.57 -36.37 12.42
N GLU A 186 -11.76 -36.58 12.92
CA GLU A 186 -12.83 -35.59 12.79
C GLU A 186 -12.36 -34.28 13.46
N PRO A 187 -12.62 -33.11 12.86
CA PRO A 187 -12.26 -31.84 13.48
C PRO A 187 -13.11 -31.66 14.75
N SER A 188 -12.60 -32.11 15.88
CA SER A 188 -13.18 -31.80 17.17
C SER A 188 -12.92 -30.32 17.47
N CYS A 189 -13.92 -29.50 17.23
CA CYS A 189 -13.93 -28.11 17.68
C CYS A 189 -14.11 -28.08 19.20
N HIS A 190 -13.05 -27.78 19.92
CA HIS A 190 -13.13 -27.28 21.28
C HIS A 190 -13.19 -25.75 21.28
#